data_96f0bb8c19e6ac9b6677cd3bf57c00c4
#
_entry.id   96f0bb8c19e6ac9b6677cd3bf57c00c4
#
_cell.length_a   1.000
_cell.length_b   1.000
_cell.length_c   1.000
_cell.angle_alpha   90.00
_cell.angle_beta   90.00
_cell.angle_gamma   90.00
#
_symmetry.space_group_name_H-M   'P 1'
#
loop_
_entity.id
_entity.type
_entity.pdbx_description
1 polymer ?
#
loop_
_entity_poly.entity_id
_entity_poly.type
_entity_poly.pdbx_seq_one_letter_code
_entity_poly.pdbx_strand_id
1 'polypeptide(L)'
;MSLPSLDLFFSKCKQLQIPATQPSIIISIKTQKLWILNNNTFQIKFSVSTSLAPSSCLENSFGTPWGLHQVYEKIGQGEPMGMIFKSRLPSGIIATPNEESENLITTRILRLKGLEEGTNQGKGCDSFQRFVYIHGTNQESKIGTPQSHGCILLSNKDIIQLYKNTPNKSLVWITPPE
;
A
#
# COMPACT_ATOMS: atom_id res chain seq x y z
N MET A 1 15.47 -11.87 9.29
CA MET A 1 14.34 -11.77 8.34
C MET A 1 14.93 -11.66 6.95
N SER A 2 14.63 -12.63 6.08
CA SER A 2 15.08 -12.60 4.68
C SER A 2 14.38 -11.47 3.92
N LEU A 3 15.11 -10.81 3.03
CA LEU A 3 14.55 -9.86 2.07
C LEU A 3 13.66 -10.64 1.08
N PRO A 4 12.58 -10.02 0.56
CA PRO A 4 11.77 -10.65 -0.49
C PRO A 4 12.61 -10.86 -1.76
N SER A 5 12.40 -11.98 -2.44
CA SER A 5 13.01 -12.19 -3.75
C SER A 5 12.48 -11.16 -4.75
N LEU A 6 13.38 -10.57 -5.51
CA LEU A 6 13.04 -9.65 -6.60
C LEU A 6 12.77 -10.36 -7.93
N ASP A 7 13.04 -11.65 -8.03
CA ASP A 7 12.93 -12.40 -9.28
C ASP A 7 11.50 -12.40 -9.80
N LEU A 8 10.52 -12.61 -8.92
CA LEU A 8 9.11 -12.57 -9.29
C LEU A 8 8.67 -11.17 -9.74
N PHE A 9 9.15 -10.12 -9.08
CA PHE A 9 8.86 -8.74 -9.47
C PHE A 9 9.39 -8.45 -10.88
N PHE A 10 10.67 -8.73 -11.14
CA PHE A 10 11.26 -8.48 -12.46
C PHE A 10 10.69 -9.40 -13.55
N SER A 11 10.42 -10.66 -13.21
CA SER A 11 9.75 -11.59 -14.12
C SER A 11 8.37 -11.07 -14.53
N LYS A 12 7.59 -10.56 -13.56
CA LYS A 12 6.27 -10.00 -13.83
C LYS A 12 6.36 -8.73 -14.67
N CYS A 13 7.29 -7.83 -14.37
CA CYS A 13 7.54 -6.64 -15.18
C CYS A 13 7.86 -7.01 -16.64
N LYS A 14 8.71 -8.02 -16.85
CA LYS A 14 9.05 -8.54 -18.19
C LYS A 14 7.84 -9.14 -18.89
N GLN A 15 7.06 -9.97 -18.21
CA GLN A 15 5.85 -10.60 -18.75
C GLN A 15 4.82 -9.55 -19.24
N LEU A 16 4.64 -8.49 -18.48
CA LEU A 16 3.69 -7.42 -18.79
C LEU A 16 4.27 -6.34 -19.71
N GLN A 17 5.54 -6.43 -20.08
CA GLN A 17 6.28 -5.42 -20.85
C GLN A 17 6.25 -4.02 -20.20
N ILE A 18 6.26 -3.97 -18.86
CA ILE A 18 6.27 -2.76 -18.06
C ILE A 18 7.68 -2.59 -17.47
N PRO A 19 8.43 -1.53 -17.80
CA PRO A 19 9.75 -1.31 -17.21
C PRO A 19 9.62 -1.03 -15.71
N ALA A 20 10.52 -1.62 -14.92
CA ALA A 20 10.58 -1.33 -13.49
C ALA A 20 10.89 0.15 -13.25
N THR A 21 10.12 0.79 -12.37
CA THR A 21 10.32 2.20 -12.03
C THR A 21 11.44 2.38 -11.01
N GLN A 22 12.02 3.58 -10.99
CA GLN A 22 12.99 4.02 -10.00
C GLN A 22 12.45 5.26 -9.29
N PRO A 23 12.00 5.16 -8.04
CA PRO A 23 11.92 3.96 -7.20
C PRO A 23 10.71 3.04 -7.53
N SER A 24 10.79 1.77 -7.06
CA SER A 24 9.66 0.87 -6.92
C SER A 24 9.40 0.56 -5.45
N ILE A 25 8.18 0.12 -5.12
CA ILE A 25 7.79 -0.29 -3.77
C ILE A 25 7.59 -1.80 -3.76
N ILE A 26 8.18 -2.48 -2.77
CA ILE A 26 8.00 -3.92 -2.55
C ILE A 26 7.33 -4.13 -1.20
N ILE A 27 6.22 -4.86 -1.16
CA ILE A 27 5.44 -5.13 0.06
C ILE A 27 5.37 -6.63 0.29
N SER A 28 5.74 -7.08 1.47
CA SER A 28 5.56 -8.46 1.91
C SER A 28 4.41 -8.55 2.90
N ILE A 29 3.33 -9.22 2.48
CA ILE A 29 2.18 -9.52 3.36
C ILE A 29 2.64 -10.45 4.50
N LYS A 30 3.47 -11.45 4.21
CA LYS A 30 3.96 -12.41 5.20
C LYS A 30 4.74 -11.75 6.35
N THR A 31 5.63 -10.80 6.02
CA THR A 31 6.50 -10.17 7.03
C THR A 31 6.00 -8.83 7.54
N GLN A 32 4.89 -8.32 7.02
CA GLN A 32 4.32 -7.01 7.32
C GLN A 32 5.35 -5.89 7.17
N LYS A 33 6.06 -5.91 6.03
CA LYS A 33 7.11 -4.93 5.70
C LYS A 33 6.93 -4.37 4.31
N LEU A 34 7.37 -3.13 4.14
CA LEU A 34 7.45 -2.41 2.88
C LEU A 34 8.87 -1.88 2.71
N TRP A 35 9.40 -2.00 1.51
CA TRP A 35 10.70 -1.45 1.14
C TRP A 35 10.58 -0.54 -0.08
N ILE A 36 11.41 0.51 -0.10
CA ILE A 36 11.68 1.29 -1.30
C ILE A 36 12.88 0.65 -1.99
N LEU A 37 12.69 0.21 -3.22
CA LEU A 37 13.71 -0.34 -4.10
C LEU A 37 14.18 0.75 -5.06
N ASN A 38 15.47 1.03 -5.09
CA ASN A 38 16.08 1.95 -6.04
C ASN A 38 17.41 1.38 -6.53
N ASN A 39 17.67 1.42 -7.84
CA ASN A 39 18.84 0.79 -8.46
C ASN A 39 19.02 -0.67 -8.02
N ASN A 40 17.94 -1.44 -7.99
CA ASN A 40 17.89 -2.85 -7.55
C ASN A 40 18.40 -3.08 -6.11
N THR A 41 18.42 -2.03 -5.31
CA THR A 41 18.86 -2.08 -3.91
C THR A 41 17.73 -1.61 -2.99
N PHE A 42 17.48 -2.36 -1.92
CA PHE A 42 16.54 -1.95 -0.87
C PHE A 42 17.16 -0.83 -0.04
N GLN A 43 16.54 0.35 -0.06
CA GLN A 43 17.09 1.55 0.60
C GLN A 43 16.40 1.88 1.92
N ILE A 44 15.07 1.86 1.93
CA ILE A 44 14.27 2.24 3.10
C ILE A 44 13.31 1.10 3.40
N LYS A 45 13.14 0.78 4.69
CA LYS A 45 12.21 -0.23 5.18
C LYS A 45 11.22 0.37 6.16
N PHE A 46 9.93 0.06 5.98
CA PHE A 46 8.84 0.41 6.89
C PHE A 46 8.16 -0.83 7.44
N SER A 47 7.64 -0.74 8.66
CA SER A 47 6.61 -1.67 9.14
C SER A 47 5.27 -1.26 8.57
N VAL A 48 4.48 -2.24 8.14
CA VAL A 48 3.13 -2.00 7.60
C VAL A 48 2.13 -2.94 8.26
N SER A 49 0.86 -2.67 8.06
CA SER A 49 -0.22 -3.61 8.40
C SER A 49 -1.09 -3.82 7.19
N THR A 50 -1.33 -5.08 6.85
CA THR A 50 -2.23 -5.50 5.78
C THR A 50 -3.55 -6.02 6.36
N SER A 51 -4.38 -6.65 5.55
CA SER A 51 -5.69 -7.13 5.97
C SER A 51 -5.65 -8.19 7.07
N LEU A 52 -6.67 -8.17 7.96
CA LEU A 52 -7.00 -9.27 8.87
C LEU A 52 -7.50 -10.51 8.14
N ALA A 53 -8.25 -10.30 7.03
CA ALA A 53 -8.69 -11.40 6.19
C ALA A 53 -7.50 -11.99 5.41
N PRO A 54 -7.54 -13.25 5.00
CA PRO A 54 -6.55 -13.82 4.10
C PRO A 54 -6.37 -12.95 2.87
N SER A 55 -5.12 -12.83 2.38
CA SER A 55 -4.85 -12.06 1.16
C SER A 55 -5.71 -12.55 0.00
N SER A 56 -6.30 -11.62 -0.77
CA SER A 56 -7.20 -11.94 -1.86
C SER A 56 -7.33 -10.78 -2.83
N CYS A 57 -7.35 -11.09 -4.11
CA CYS A 57 -7.65 -10.13 -5.17
C CYS A 57 -9.15 -9.98 -5.44
N LEU A 58 -9.99 -10.86 -4.93
CA LEU A 58 -11.43 -10.85 -5.19
C LEU A 58 -12.12 -9.66 -4.51
N GLU A 59 -13.10 -9.11 -5.20
CA GLU A 59 -14.01 -8.11 -4.66
C GLU A 59 -14.77 -8.66 -3.44
N ASN A 60 -15.06 -7.80 -2.46
CA ASN A 60 -15.75 -8.14 -1.20
C ASN A 60 -15.03 -9.17 -0.30
N SER A 61 -13.80 -9.57 -0.63
CA SER A 61 -13.00 -10.48 0.20
C SER A 61 -12.41 -9.81 1.44
N PHE A 62 -12.33 -8.50 1.45
CA PHE A 62 -11.57 -7.69 2.44
C PHE A 62 -10.08 -8.03 2.52
N GLY A 63 -9.58 -8.92 1.66
CA GLY A 63 -8.16 -9.28 1.62
C GLY A 63 -7.29 -8.23 0.93
N THR A 64 -6.04 -8.10 1.35
CA THR A 64 -5.06 -7.30 0.62
C THR A 64 -4.73 -8.01 -0.70
N PRO A 65 -4.88 -7.34 -1.86
CA PRO A 65 -4.54 -7.94 -3.15
C PRO A 65 -3.02 -8.05 -3.31
N TRP A 66 -2.58 -9.02 -4.11
CA TRP A 66 -1.18 -9.22 -4.47
C TRP A 66 -0.91 -8.88 -5.94
N GLY A 67 0.35 -8.97 -6.33
CA GLY A 67 0.79 -8.76 -7.70
C GLY A 67 1.25 -7.34 -7.98
N LEU A 68 1.39 -7.03 -9.26
CA LEU A 68 1.91 -5.75 -9.72
C LEU A 68 0.82 -4.68 -9.76
N HIS A 69 1.10 -3.58 -9.10
CA HIS A 69 0.28 -2.37 -9.08
C HIS A 69 1.13 -1.15 -9.46
N GLN A 70 0.48 -0.01 -9.63
CA GLN A 70 1.13 1.30 -9.67
C GLN A 70 0.45 2.27 -8.72
N VAL A 71 1.20 3.26 -8.26
CA VAL A 71 0.64 4.44 -7.58
C VAL A 71 -0.08 5.27 -8.64
N TYR A 72 -1.39 5.26 -8.62
CA TYR A 72 -2.24 5.97 -9.58
C TYR A 72 -2.43 7.43 -9.20
N GLU A 73 -2.70 7.68 -7.91
CA GLU A 73 -3.01 8.99 -7.38
C GLU A 73 -2.41 9.17 -5.98
N LYS A 74 -1.95 10.39 -5.71
CA LYS A 74 -1.39 10.79 -4.42
C LYS A 74 -2.26 11.89 -3.82
N ILE A 75 -2.78 11.69 -2.60
CA ILE A 75 -3.74 12.58 -1.96
C ILE A 75 -3.19 13.03 -0.60
N GLY A 76 -3.48 14.28 -0.21
CA GLY A 76 -3.12 14.86 1.07
C GLY A 76 -1.82 15.66 1.06
N GLN A 77 -1.33 16.09 -0.10
CA GLN A 77 -0.17 16.99 -0.17
C GLN A 77 -0.47 18.29 0.58
N GLY A 78 0.41 18.67 1.51
CA GLY A 78 0.27 19.88 2.31
C GLY A 78 -0.64 19.74 3.54
N GLU A 79 -1.43 18.68 3.65
CA GLU A 79 -2.27 18.46 4.81
C GLU A 79 -1.43 18.15 6.07
N PRO A 80 -1.89 18.57 7.26
CA PRO A 80 -1.21 18.26 8.49
C PRO A 80 -1.19 16.76 8.78
N MET A 81 -0.19 16.32 9.53
CA MET A 81 -0.10 14.94 10.02
C MET A 81 -1.31 14.60 10.88
N GLY A 82 -1.91 13.44 10.68
CA GLY A 82 -3.13 13.01 11.36
C GLY A 82 -4.43 13.48 10.71
N MET A 83 -4.39 14.30 9.64
CA MET A 83 -5.60 14.68 8.91
C MET A 83 -6.43 13.46 8.53
N ILE A 84 -7.69 13.42 8.95
CA ILE A 84 -8.62 12.34 8.59
C ILE A 84 -9.19 12.60 7.19
N PHE A 85 -9.18 11.57 6.36
CA PHE A 85 -9.80 11.60 5.04
C PHE A 85 -11.12 10.81 5.02
N LYS A 86 -12.18 11.44 4.49
CA LYS A 86 -13.47 10.79 4.19
C LYS A 86 -13.70 10.87 2.68
N SER A 87 -13.95 9.74 2.05
CA SER A 87 -14.05 9.66 0.58
C SER A 87 -12.90 10.36 -0.15
N ARG A 88 -11.68 10.26 0.38
CA ARG A 88 -10.43 10.88 -0.13
C ARG A 88 -10.35 12.41 -0.01
N LEU A 89 -11.31 13.05 0.64
CA LEU A 89 -11.30 14.48 0.92
C LEU A 89 -10.86 14.73 2.37
N PRO A 90 -10.05 15.77 2.65
CA PRO A 90 -9.68 16.14 4.01
C PRO A 90 -10.93 16.58 4.79
N SER A 91 -11.11 16.04 5.99
CA SER A 91 -12.29 16.34 6.82
C SER A 91 -12.15 17.60 7.68
N GLY A 92 -10.94 18.16 7.77
CA GLY A 92 -10.61 19.23 8.71
C GLY A 92 -10.38 18.75 10.15
N ILE A 93 -10.47 17.44 10.42
CA ILE A 93 -10.29 16.85 11.75
C ILE A 93 -8.96 16.10 11.80
N ILE A 94 -8.22 16.26 12.88
CA ILE A 94 -6.99 15.53 13.17
C ILE A 94 -7.31 14.34 14.05
N ALA A 95 -6.87 13.16 13.65
CA ALA A 95 -7.06 11.93 14.41
C ALA A 95 -6.27 11.95 15.72
N THR A 96 -6.89 11.48 16.80
CA THR A 96 -6.19 11.18 18.05
C THR A 96 -5.43 9.85 17.88
N PRO A 97 -4.11 9.82 18.12
CA PRO A 97 -3.34 8.59 18.01
C PRO A 97 -3.83 7.51 18.99
N ASN A 98 -3.97 6.28 18.49
CA ASN A 98 -4.34 5.09 19.25
C ASN A 98 -5.71 5.20 20.01
N GLU A 99 -6.56 6.11 19.59
CA GLU A 99 -7.94 6.12 20.05
C GLU A 99 -8.61 4.79 19.65
N GLU A 100 -9.36 4.17 20.56
CA GLU A 100 -10.15 2.96 20.30
C GLU A 100 -11.36 3.30 19.42
N SER A 101 -11.09 3.56 18.18
CA SER A 101 -12.06 3.85 17.14
C SER A 101 -11.82 2.96 15.93
N GLU A 102 -12.66 3.10 14.92
CA GLU A 102 -12.42 2.48 13.61
C GLU A 102 -11.04 2.86 13.06
N ASN A 103 -10.50 1.98 12.22
CA ASN A 103 -9.27 2.25 11.51
C ASN A 103 -9.48 3.37 10.48
N LEU A 104 -9.02 4.57 10.81
CA LEU A 104 -9.19 5.76 9.99
C LEU A 104 -8.10 5.86 8.91
N ILE A 105 -8.47 6.47 7.78
CA ILE A 105 -7.53 6.88 6.75
C ILE A 105 -6.98 8.24 7.13
N THR A 106 -5.67 8.31 7.38
CA THR A 106 -5.05 9.55 7.89
C THR A 106 -3.84 9.99 7.08
N THR A 107 -3.47 11.23 7.20
CA THR A 107 -2.20 11.85 6.81
C THR A 107 -1.93 11.93 5.32
N ARG A 108 -1.83 10.81 4.61
CA ARG A 108 -1.57 10.70 3.16
C ARG A 108 -2.18 9.43 2.60
N ILE A 109 -2.54 9.48 1.33
CA ILE A 109 -3.04 8.33 0.58
C ILE A 109 -2.22 8.17 -0.70
N LEU A 110 -1.71 6.96 -0.94
CA LEU A 110 -1.25 6.49 -2.24
C LEU A 110 -2.32 5.52 -2.75
N ARG A 111 -3.12 5.93 -3.72
CA ARG A 111 -4.16 5.09 -4.31
C ARG A 111 -3.53 4.16 -5.32
N LEU A 112 -3.82 2.87 -5.24
CA LEU A 112 -3.26 1.85 -6.11
C LEU A 112 -4.19 1.51 -7.27
N LYS A 113 -3.58 1.16 -8.41
CA LYS A 113 -4.23 0.55 -9.56
C LYS A 113 -3.52 -0.75 -9.88
N GLY A 114 -4.26 -1.85 -10.01
CA GLY A 114 -3.75 -3.13 -10.48
C GLY A 114 -3.30 -3.07 -11.92
N LEU A 115 -2.32 -3.88 -12.29
CA LEU A 115 -1.73 -3.94 -13.64
C LEU A 115 -1.83 -5.34 -14.26
N GLU A 116 -2.42 -6.31 -13.55
CA GLU A 116 -2.56 -7.69 -13.98
C GLU A 116 -4.03 -8.00 -14.26
N GLU A 117 -4.40 -8.05 -15.55
CA GLU A 117 -5.76 -8.38 -15.97
C GLU A 117 -6.19 -9.76 -15.43
N GLY A 118 -7.40 -9.85 -14.88
CA GLY A 118 -7.93 -11.05 -14.27
C GLY A 118 -7.33 -11.44 -12.92
N THR A 119 -6.33 -10.69 -12.41
CA THR A 119 -5.73 -10.90 -11.09
C THR A 119 -6.09 -9.75 -10.15
N ASN A 120 -5.63 -8.54 -10.43
CA ASN A 120 -5.86 -7.35 -9.62
C ASN A 120 -6.39 -6.16 -10.44
N GLN A 121 -6.72 -6.41 -11.70
CA GLN A 121 -7.37 -5.49 -12.63
C GLN A 121 -8.51 -6.22 -13.34
N GLY A 122 -9.62 -5.50 -13.60
CA GLY A 122 -10.78 -6.03 -14.30
C GLY A 122 -11.91 -6.48 -13.37
N LYS A 123 -12.97 -7.02 -13.98
CA LYS A 123 -14.24 -7.32 -13.28
C LYS A 123 -14.05 -8.31 -12.11
N GLY A 124 -14.52 -7.92 -10.93
CA GLY A 124 -14.55 -8.76 -9.73
C GLY A 124 -13.21 -8.85 -8.98
N CYS A 125 -12.13 -8.15 -9.46
CA CYS A 125 -10.82 -8.18 -8.81
C CYS A 125 -10.07 -6.83 -8.86
N ASP A 126 -10.67 -5.78 -9.36
CA ASP A 126 -10.01 -4.52 -9.64
C ASP A 126 -9.60 -3.77 -8.36
N SER A 127 -8.29 -3.68 -8.09
CA SER A 127 -7.76 -3.00 -6.91
C SER A 127 -8.12 -1.51 -6.85
N PHE A 128 -8.25 -0.84 -8.00
CA PHE A 128 -8.62 0.56 -8.05
C PHE A 128 -10.10 0.77 -7.68
N GLN A 129 -10.99 -0.09 -8.17
CA GLN A 129 -12.42 -0.05 -7.85
C GLN A 129 -12.70 -0.52 -6.42
N ARG A 130 -11.87 -1.43 -5.89
CA ARG A 130 -11.88 -1.88 -4.49
C ARG A 130 -11.32 -0.85 -3.51
N PHE A 131 -10.87 0.32 -3.99
CA PHE A 131 -10.30 1.39 -3.15
C PHE A 131 -9.10 0.95 -2.32
N VAL A 132 -8.19 0.17 -2.93
CA VAL A 132 -6.97 -0.27 -2.24
C VAL A 132 -5.96 0.88 -2.19
N TYR A 133 -5.55 1.23 -0.96
CA TYR A 133 -4.63 2.33 -0.68
C TYR A 133 -3.45 1.89 0.16
N ILE A 134 -2.36 2.67 0.09
CA ILE A 134 -1.34 2.75 1.13
C ILE A 134 -1.58 4.07 1.84
N HIS A 135 -1.83 4.06 3.16
CA HIS A 135 -2.21 5.27 3.90
C HIS A 135 -1.77 5.25 5.37
N GLY A 136 -1.80 6.40 6.01
CA GLY A 136 -1.59 6.51 7.45
C GLY A 136 -2.79 6.02 8.26
N THR A 137 -2.56 5.66 9.52
CA THR A 137 -3.61 5.18 10.44
C THR A 137 -3.54 5.91 11.79
N ASN A 138 -4.68 5.98 12.48
CA ASN A 138 -4.76 6.41 13.89
C ASN A 138 -4.32 5.30 14.86
N GLN A 139 -4.26 4.03 14.42
CA GLN A 139 -3.93 2.86 15.26
C GLN A 139 -2.46 2.44 15.08
N GLU A 140 -1.54 3.37 15.33
CA GLU A 140 -0.11 3.16 15.06
C GLU A 140 0.51 2.07 15.94
N SER A 141 0.01 1.86 17.15
CA SER A 141 0.49 0.81 18.07
C SER A 141 0.33 -0.62 17.52
N LYS A 142 -0.56 -0.81 16.55
CA LYS A 142 -0.82 -2.12 15.92
C LYS A 142 -0.02 -2.34 14.64
N ILE A 143 0.78 -1.36 14.18
CA ILE A 143 1.59 -1.49 12.96
C ILE A 143 2.59 -2.64 13.09
N GLY A 144 2.65 -3.48 12.06
CA GLY A 144 3.48 -4.69 12.01
C GLY A 144 2.67 -5.98 12.18
N THR A 145 1.36 -5.85 12.44
CA THR A 145 0.41 -6.96 12.50
C THR A 145 -0.77 -6.71 11.55
N PRO A 146 -1.42 -7.75 11.00
CA PRO A 146 -2.63 -7.59 10.19
C PRO A 146 -3.73 -6.87 10.97
N GLN A 147 -4.38 -5.85 10.35
CA GLN A 147 -5.47 -5.08 11.01
C GLN A 147 -6.41 -4.34 10.04
N SER A 148 -6.14 -4.33 8.74
CA SER A 148 -6.96 -3.59 7.77
C SER A 148 -8.07 -4.44 7.15
N HIS A 149 -8.84 -3.82 6.27
CA HIS A 149 -9.83 -4.47 5.41
C HIS A 149 -9.41 -4.43 3.91
N GLY A 150 -8.10 -4.61 3.66
CA GLY A 150 -7.53 -4.68 2.30
C GLY A 150 -6.45 -3.65 2.01
N CYS A 151 -6.48 -2.48 2.64
CA CYS A 151 -5.47 -1.45 2.51
C CYS A 151 -4.15 -1.81 3.21
N ILE A 152 -3.10 -1.08 2.89
CA ILE A 152 -1.77 -1.18 3.52
C ILE A 152 -1.59 0.04 4.42
N LEU A 153 -1.41 -0.18 5.72
CA LEU A 153 -1.33 0.87 6.73
C LEU A 153 0.11 1.13 7.14
N LEU A 154 0.45 2.41 7.33
CA LEU A 154 1.69 2.87 7.91
C LEU A 154 1.43 3.82 9.10
N SER A 155 2.47 4.05 9.91
CA SER A 155 2.43 5.17 10.85
C SER A 155 2.32 6.50 10.08
N ASN A 156 1.78 7.53 10.73
CA ASN A 156 1.62 8.86 10.12
C ASN A 156 2.97 9.46 9.68
N LYS A 157 4.01 9.23 10.44
CA LYS A 157 5.39 9.64 10.10
C LYS A 157 5.92 8.90 8.87
N ASP A 158 5.74 7.58 8.85
CA ASP A 158 6.27 6.73 7.77
C ASP A 158 5.55 6.97 6.46
N ILE A 159 4.22 7.16 6.47
CA ILE A 159 3.48 7.47 5.23
C ILE A 159 3.89 8.83 4.64
N ILE A 160 4.25 9.82 5.46
CA ILE A 160 4.79 11.09 4.96
C ILE A 160 6.13 10.85 4.25
N GLN A 161 7.01 10.05 4.85
CA GLN A 161 8.31 9.73 4.25
C GLN A 161 8.13 8.93 2.95
N LEU A 162 7.29 7.90 2.96
CA LEU A 162 6.96 7.11 1.77
C LEU A 162 6.40 8.00 0.66
N TYR A 163 5.42 8.85 1.00
CA TYR A 163 4.76 9.75 0.07
C TYR A 163 5.76 10.69 -0.63
N LYS A 164 6.72 11.26 0.10
CA LYS A 164 7.77 12.15 -0.46
C LYS A 164 8.69 11.41 -1.42
N ASN A 165 9.00 10.15 -1.14
CA ASN A 165 9.95 9.36 -1.93
C ASN A 165 9.30 8.53 -3.05
N THR A 166 7.98 8.66 -3.24
CA THR A 166 7.24 7.87 -4.22
C THR A 166 6.58 8.78 -5.25
N PRO A 167 7.12 8.91 -6.47
CA PRO A 167 6.45 9.59 -7.58
C PRO A 167 5.14 8.89 -7.99
N ASN A 168 4.24 9.63 -8.65
CA ASN A 168 3.12 9.00 -9.37
C ASN A 168 3.65 8.00 -10.40
N LYS A 169 2.90 6.94 -10.65
CA LYS A 169 3.25 5.82 -11.53
C LYS A 169 4.39 4.93 -11.03
N SER A 170 4.96 5.17 -9.84
CA SER A 170 5.88 4.19 -9.23
C SER A 170 5.21 2.83 -9.13
N LEU A 171 5.94 1.78 -9.51
CA LEU A 171 5.44 0.41 -9.39
C LEU A 171 5.40 -0.03 -7.93
N VAL A 172 4.40 -0.83 -7.62
CA VAL A 172 4.19 -1.45 -6.30
C VAL A 172 4.00 -2.94 -6.50
N TRP A 173 4.94 -3.73 -6.01
CA TRP A 173 4.83 -5.18 -5.98
C TRP A 173 4.38 -5.64 -4.60
N ILE A 174 3.21 -6.23 -4.52
CA ILE A 174 2.69 -6.87 -3.31
C ILE A 174 2.92 -8.37 -3.49
N THR A 175 3.73 -8.98 -2.61
CA THR A 175 4.09 -10.39 -2.77
C THR A 175 2.85 -11.29 -2.71
N PRO A 176 2.73 -12.29 -3.59
CA PRO A 176 1.69 -13.29 -3.49
C PRO A 176 1.74 -14.03 -2.14
N PRO A 177 0.63 -14.61 -1.66
CA PRO A 177 0.68 -15.55 -0.56
C PRO A 177 1.52 -16.78 -0.97
N GLU A 178 2.29 -17.30 -0.01
CA GLU A 178 3.02 -18.57 -0.18
C GLU A 178 2.10 -19.75 0.04
#